data_72d2fc43f273a4f75a6f2d6118a07e6f
#
_entry.id   72d2fc43f273a4f75a6f2d6118a07e6f
#
_cell.length_a   1.000
_cell.length_b   1.000
_cell.length_c   1.000
_cell.angle_alpha   90.00
_cell.angle_beta   90.00
_cell.angle_gamma   90.00
#
_symmetry.space_group_name_H-M   'P 1'
#
loop_
_entity.id
_entity.type
_entity.pdbx_description
1 polymer ?
#
loop_
_entity_poly.entity_id
_entity_poly.type
_entity_poly.pdbx_seq_one_letter_code
_entity_poly.pdbx_strand_id
1 'polypeptide(L)'
;MGTKRKATKPAVDFTKTKQKLGKGKQAASNATDTSFRAKAIAMPQQSILLDRSHQVTTRRRQTLSDLVQHTHHPSPGVRKDAVMGMLELVKTYAGFLELHCAALINAALPLLGDDDVHVRG
;
A
#
# COMPACT_ATOMS: atom_id res chain seq x y z
N MET A 1 26.51 -72.42 -17.86
CA MET A 1 27.09 -71.14 -17.52
C MET A 1 25.94 -70.18 -17.08
N GLY A 2 25.79 -69.97 -15.81
CA GLY A 2 24.70 -69.09 -15.26
C GLY A 2 25.14 -67.67 -15.21
N THR A 3 24.47 -66.83 -15.96
CA THR A 3 24.65 -65.36 -15.92
C THR A 3 24.11 -64.78 -14.60
N LYS A 4 25.01 -64.31 -13.74
CA LYS A 4 24.62 -63.56 -12.53
C LYS A 4 23.92 -62.26 -12.92
N ARG A 5 22.60 -62.19 -12.71
CA ARG A 5 21.85 -60.94 -12.78
C ARG A 5 22.39 -59.97 -11.74
N LYS A 6 22.95 -58.82 -12.17
CA LYS A 6 23.29 -57.72 -11.27
C LYS A 6 22.00 -57.21 -10.63
N ALA A 7 21.93 -57.29 -9.31
CA ALA A 7 20.84 -56.69 -8.55
C ALA A 7 20.84 -55.17 -8.78
N THR A 8 19.81 -54.67 -9.40
CA THR A 8 19.58 -53.23 -9.57
C THR A 8 19.31 -52.63 -8.18
N LYS A 9 20.18 -51.75 -7.72
CA LYS A 9 19.96 -51.02 -6.44
C LYS A 9 18.66 -50.24 -6.56
N PRO A 10 17.78 -50.29 -5.56
CA PRO A 10 16.57 -49.49 -5.58
C PRO A 10 16.93 -48.02 -5.78
N ALA A 11 16.15 -47.32 -6.60
CA ALA A 11 16.31 -45.89 -6.78
C ALA A 11 16.13 -45.19 -5.42
N VAL A 12 17.17 -44.52 -4.95
CA VAL A 12 17.10 -43.73 -3.69
C VAL A 12 16.53 -42.38 -4.05
N ASP A 13 15.34 -42.06 -3.50
CA ASP A 13 14.63 -40.80 -3.74
C ASP A 13 15.47 -39.55 -3.35
N PHE A 14 16.42 -39.74 -2.45
CA PHE A 14 17.31 -38.68 -2.02
C PHE A 14 18.78 -39.02 -2.21
N THR A 15 19.38 -38.53 -3.27
CA THR A 15 20.83 -38.64 -3.48
C THR A 15 21.56 -37.64 -2.61
N LYS A 16 22.42 -38.12 -1.71
CA LYS A 16 23.30 -37.23 -0.91
C LYS A 16 24.29 -36.53 -1.82
N THR A 17 24.10 -35.24 -2.03
CA THR A 17 25.04 -34.42 -2.79
C THR A 17 26.07 -33.81 -1.85
N LYS A 18 27.36 -34.10 -2.10
CA LYS A 18 28.47 -33.45 -1.35
C LYS A 18 28.60 -31.99 -1.84
N GLN A 19 28.36 -31.04 -0.97
CA GLN A 19 28.64 -29.64 -1.27
C GLN A 19 30.13 -29.36 -1.10
N LYS A 20 30.78 -28.81 -2.12
CA LYS A 20 32.17 -28.32 -2.01
C LYS A 20 32.11 -26.81 -1.81
N LEU A 21 32.74 -26.31 -0.75
CA LEU A 21 32.91 -24.87 -0.56
C LEU A 21 33.70 -24.27 -1.74
N GLY A 22 33.22 -23.21 -2.32
CA GLY A 22 33.97 -22.34 -3.22
C GLY A 22 33.74 -22.49 -4.74
N LYS A 23 32.87 -23.38 -5.19
CA LYS A 23 32.41 -23.38 -6.59
C LYS A 23 30.89 -23.48 -6.61
N GLY A 24 30.23 -22.49 -7.25
CA GLY A 24 28.79 -22.49 -7.45
C GLY A 24 28.35 -23.81 -8.08
N LYS A 25 27.56 -24.59 -7.36
CA LYS A 25 26.99 -25.84 -7.86
C LYS A 25 25.81 -25.52 -8.74
N GLN A 26 25.74 -26.13 -9.90
CA GLN A 26 24.48 -26.18 -10.61
C GLN A 26 23.41 -26.82 -9.71
N ALA A 27 22.27 -26.16 -9.58
CA ALA A 27 21.13 -26.73 -8.90
C ALA A 27 20.73 -28.04 -9.56
N ALA A 28 20.32 -29.04 -8.76
CA ALA A 28 19.79 -30.29 -9.31
C ALA A 28 18.58 -29.97 -10.19
N SER A 29 18.34 -30.78 -11.22
CA SER A 29 17.24 -30.56 -12.19
C SER A 29 15.84 -30.55 -11.57
N ASN A 30 15.71 -31.04 -10.34
CA ASN A 30 14.48 -31.05 -9.53
C ASN A 30 14.52 -30.02 -8.37
N ALA A 31 15.52 -29.14 -8.34
CA ALA A 31 15.60 -28.11 -7.29
C ALA A 31 14.61 -27.00 -7.60
N THR A 32 13.67 -26.76 -6.69
CA THR A 32 12.80 -25.57 -6.72
C THR A 32 13.60 -24.37 -6.23
N ASP A 33 13.66 -23.31 -7.01
CA ASP A 33 14.24 -22.05 -6.58
C ASP A 33 13.30 -21.40 -5.54
N THR A 34 13.72 -21.40 -4.28
CA THR A 34 13.02 -20.76 -3.18
C THR A 34 13.58 -19.38 -2.87
N SER A 35 14.50 -18.87 -3.69
CA SER A 35 15.03 -17.52 -3.52
C SER A 35 13.93 -16.50 -3.82
N PHE A 36 13.48 -15.83 -2.80
CA PHE A 36 12.52 -14.73 -2.89
C PHE A 36 13.25 -13.41 -2.67
N ARG A 37 13.27 -12.57 -3.69
CA ARG A 37 13.71 -11.19 -3.54
C ARG A 37 12.49 -10.30 -3.47
N ALA A 38 12.15 -9.82 -2.28
CA ALA A 38 11.13 -8.82 -2.11
C ALA A 38 11.52 -7.54 -2.87
N LYS A 39 10.63 -7.04 -3.73
CA LYS A 39 10.80 -5.70 -4.30
C LYS A 39 10.45 -4.69 -3.21
N ALA A 40 11.40 -3.83 -2.87
CA ALA A 40 11.09 -2.69 -2.02
C ALA A 40 10.16 -1.75 -2.79
N ILE A 41 8.96 -1.53 -2.26
CA ILE A 41 8.05 -0.53 -2.79
C ILE A 41 8.46 0.80 -2.13
N ALA A 42 9.18 1.63 -2.87
CA ALA A 42 9.44 2.99 -2.44
C ALA A 42 8.23 3.85 -2.80
N MET A 43 7.53 4.34 -1.80
CA MET A 43 6.44 5.32 -1.97
C MET A 43 6.95 6.69 -1.46
N PRO A 44 7.62 7.48 -2.30
CA PRO A 44 8.27 8.73 -1.88
C PRO A 44 7.29 9.78 -1.37
N GLN A 45 6.00 9.63 -1.70
CA GLN A 45 4.94 10.56 -1.29
C GLN A 45 4.09 10.04 -0.12
N GLN A 46 4.56 9.04 0.61
CA GLN A 46 3.86 8.62 1.83
C GLN A 46 3.87 9.74 2.87
N SER A 47 2.72 9.93 3.50
CA SER A 47 2.52 10.95 4.53
C SER A 47 3.48 10.85 5.72
N ILE A 48 4.05 9.66 5.96
CA ILE A 48 5.04 9.42 7.02
C ILE A 48 6.38 10.10 6.72
N LEU A 49 6.74 10.26 5.44
CA LEU A 49 8.01 10.87 5.01
C LEU A 49 7.93 12.40 4.93
N LEU A 50 6.73 12.97 4.93
CA LEU A 50 6.53 14.41 4.93
C LEU A 50 6.40 14.91 6.36
N ASP A 51 7.27 15.83 6.75
CA ASP A 51 7.12 16.55 8.00
C ASP A 51 5.86 17.42 7.94
N ARG A 52 4.84 17.02 8.68
CA ARG A 52 3.54 17.70 8.77
C ARG A 52 3.40 18.52 10.04
N SER A 53 4.46 18.67 10.82
CA SER A 53 4.42 19.37 12.10
C SER A 53 3.97 20.83 11.97
N HIS A 54 4.19 21.46 10.82
CA HIS A 54 3.82 22.83 10.52
C HIS A 54 2.46 22.99 9.82
N GLN A 55 1.81 21.86 9.48
CA GLN A 55 0.53 21.91 8.76
C GLN A 55 -0.65 21.83 9.73
N VAL A 56 -1.69 22.59 9.41
CA VAL A 56 -2.98 22.50 10.10
C VAL A 56 -3.62 21.15 9.81
N THR A 57 -3.98 20.41 10.85
CA THR A 57 -4.55 19.06 10.72
C THR A 57 -5.80 18.88 11.57
N THR A 58 -6.69 17.99 11.14
CA THR A 58 -7.84 17.51 11.92
C THR A 58 -7.37 16.68 13.12
N ARG A 59 -8.30 16.33 14.03
CA ARG A 59 -8.05 15.36 15.12
C ARG A 59 -7.53 14.02 14.63
N ARG A 60 -7.90 13.62 13.40
CA ARG A 60 -7.40 12.40 12.74
C ARG A 60 -6.05 12.60 12.02
N ARG A 61 -5.38 13.74 12.25
CA ARG A 61 -4.11 14.12 11.62
C ARG A 61 -4.16 14.17 10.07
N GLN A 62 -5.32 14.50 9.52
CA GLN A 62 -5.52 14.70 8.09
C GLN A 62 -5.31 16.17 7.75
N THR A 63 -4.55 16.44 6.69
CA THR A 63 -4.37 17.78 6.15
C THR A 63 -5.49 18.13 5.17
N LEU A 64 -5.61 19.40 4.78
CA LEU A 64 -6.54 19.81 3.73
C LEU A 64 -6.31 19.03 2.41
N SER A 65 -5.06 18.80 2.04
CA SER A 65 -4.71 18.03 0.84
C SER A 65 -5.25 16.59 0.90
N ASP A 66 -5.14 15.94 2.06
CA ASP A 66 -5.67 14.58 2.25
C ASP A 66 -7.20 14.58 2.13
N LEU A 67 -7.85 15.57 2.75
CA LEU A 67 -9.31 15.69 2.70
C LEU A 67 -9.82 15.96 1.29
N VAL A 68 -9.14 16.79 0.51
CA VAL A 68 -9.46 17.03 -0.90
C VAL A 68 -9.35 15.73 -1.71
N GLN A 69 -8.33 14.92 -1.47
CA GLN A 69 -8.23 13.61 -2.13
C GLN A 69 -9.38 12.66 -1.72
N HIS A 70 -9.79 12.70 -0.45
CA HIS A 70 -10.88 11.86 0.05
C HIS A 70 -12.25 12.27 -0.50
N THR A 71 -12.45 13.49 -0.99
CA THR A 71 -13.72 13.87 -1.65
C THR A 71 -13.98 13.11 -2.96
N HIS A 72 -12.95 12.58 -3.59
CA HIS A 72 -13.03 11.76 -4.80
C HIS A 72 -13.06 10.25 -4.52
N HIS A 73 -13.16 9.84 -3.26
CA HIS A 73 -13.13 8.42 -2.89
C HIS A 73 -14.41 7.70 -3.35
N PRO A 74 -14.34 6.44 -3.83
CA PRO A 74 -15.51 5.69 -4.28
C PRO A 74 -16.54 5.44 -3.16
N SER A 75 -16.11 5.33 -1.90
CA SER A 75 -17.00 5.14 -0.76
C SER A 75 -17.65 6.45 -0.30
N PRO A 76 -19.00 6.53 -0.22
CA PRO A 76 -19.69 7.73 0.23
C PRO A 76 -19.38 8.10 1.68
N GLY A 77 -19.15 7.11 2.55
CA GLY A 77 -18.76 7.35 3.94
C GLY A 77 -17.44 8.13 4.06
N VAL A 78 -16.46 7.81 3.20
CA VAL A 78 -15.17 8.52 3.17
C VAL A 78 -15.35 9.94 2.64
N ARG A 79 -16.17 10.15 1.61
CA ARG A 79 -16.50 11.49 1.08
C ARG A 79 -17.17 12.35 2.14
N LYS A 80 -18.15 11.79 2.87
CA LYS A 80 -18.79 12.46 4.00
C LYS A 80 -17.81 12.84 5.10
N ASP A 81 -16.95 11.89 5.51
CA ASP A 81 -15.90 12.13 6.52
C ASP A 81 -14.95 13.25 6.08
N ALA A 82 -14.63 13.34 4.78
CA ALA A 82 -13.81 14.41 4.24
C ALA A 82 -14.46 15.80 4.42
N VAL A 83 -15.75 15.92 4.11
CA VAL A 83 -16.51 17.18 4.32
C VAL A 83 -16.53 17.56 5.79
N MET A 84 -16.78 16.59 6.68
CA MET A 84 -16.77 16.84 8.13
C MET A 84 -15.38 17.26 8.62
N GLY A 85 -14.31 16.69 8.07
CA GLY A 85 -12.93 17.08 8.36
C GLY A 85 -12.63 18.51 7.88
N MET A 86 -13.08 18.92 6.70
CA MET A 86 -12.95 20.30 6.22
C MET A 86 -13.69 21.27 7.12
N LEU A 87 -14.90 20.94 7.54
CA LEU A 87 -15.68 21.74 8.48
C LEU A 87 -14.98 21.88 9.84
N GLU A 88 -14.35 20.80 10.33
CA GLU A 88 -13.55 20.82 11.55
C GLU A 88 -12.39 21.80 11.43
N LEU A 89 -11.63 21.78 10.32
CA LEU A 89 -10.52 22.72 10.10
C LEU A 89 -10.99 24.18 10.10
N VAL A 90 -12.08 24.48 9.39
CA VAL A 90 -12.66 25.83 9.34
C VAL A 90 -13.11 26.31 10.73
N LYS A 91 -13.72 25.44 11.53
CA LYS A 91 -14.19 25.78 12.88
C LYS A 91 -13.05 25.93 13.90
N THR A 92 -11.99 25.11 13.74
CA THR A 92 -10.91 25.06 14.74
C THR A 92 -9.90 26.19 14.55
N TYR A 93 -9.64 26.55 13.28
CA TYR A 93 -8.58 27.51 12.97
C TYR A 93 -9.13 28.80 12.39
N ALA A 94 -9.00 29.89 13.14
CA ALA A 94 -9.40 31.23 12.68
C ALA A 94 -8.61 31.62 11.41
N GLY A 95 -9.29 32.19 10.42
CA GLY A 95 -8.68 32.60 9.15
C GLY A 95 -8.42 31.45 8.15
N PHE A 96 -8.65 30.20 8.54
CA PHE A 96 -8.44 29.06 7.64
C PHE A 96 -9.30 29.14 6.36
N LEU A 97 -10.55 29.59 6.53
CA LEU A 97 -11.47 29.78 5.41
C LEU A 97 -10.95 30.83 4.42
N GLU A 98 -10.41 31.95 4.92
CA GLU A 98 -9.90 33.04 4.07
C GLU A 98 -8.72 32.56 3.20
N LEU A 99 -7.80 31.79 3.81
CA LEU A 99 -6.62 31.29 3.12
C LEU A 99 -6.92 30.17 2.12
N HIS A 100 -7.93 29.34 2.39
CA HIS A 100 -8.18 28.11 1.63
C HIS A 100 -9.55 28.07 0.96
N CYS A 101 -10.27 29.20 0.86
CA CYS A 101 -11.63 29.30 0.35
C CYS A 101 -11.78 28.64 -1.03
N ALA A 102 -10.89 28.94 -1.98
CA ALA A 102 -10.95 28.40 -3.32
C ALA A 102 -10.79 26.87 -3.34
N ALA A 103 -9.86 26.33 -2.54
CA ALA A 103 -9.64 24.88 -2.46
C ALA A 103 -10.85 24.17 -1.82
N LEU A 104 -11.44 24.76 -0.78
CA LEU A 104 -12.63 24.21 -0.11
C LEU A 104 -13.85 24.20 -1.05
N ILE A 105 -14.08 25.28 -1.77
CA ILE A 105 -15.18 25.39 -2.73
C ILE A 105 -15.00 24.37 -3.86
N ASN A 106 -13.82 24.30 -4.46
CA ASN A 106 -13.56 23.36 -5.55
C ASN A 106 -13.70 21.89 -5.11
N ALA A 107 -13.38 21.57 -3.87
CA ALA A 107 -13.56 20.23 -3.32
C ALA A 107 -15.03 19.93 -2.97
N ALA A 108 -15.79 20.93 -2.52
CA ALA A 108 -17.18 20.75 -2.10
C ALA A 108 -18.17 20.75 -3.26
N LEU A 109 -17.92 21.52 -4.33
CA LEU A 109 -18.84 21.64 -5.48
C LEU A 109 -19.26 20.30 -6.09
N PRO A 110 -18.34 19.35 -6.38
CA PRO A 110 -18.74 18.05 -6.92
C PRO A 110 -19.64 17.26 -5.98
N LEU A 111 -19.49 17.44 -4.67
CA LEU A 111 -20.24 16.70 -3.66
C LEU A 111 -21.69 17.16 -3.52
N LEU A 112 -22.02 18.37 -3.99
CA LEU A 112 -23.42 18.85 -4.05
C LEU A 112 -24.25 18.04 -5.06
N GLY A 113 -23.61 17.47 -6.06
CA GLY A 113 -24.23 16.57 -7.04
C GLY A 113 -23.97 15.08 -6.76
N ASP A 114 -23.53 14.73 -5.56
CA ASP A 114 -23.24 13.33 -5.21
C ASP A 114 -24.49 12.44 -5.30
N ASP A 115 -24.32 11.18 -5.69
CA ASP A 115 -25.44 10.22 -5.78
C ASP A 115 -25.98 9.87 -4.37
N ASP A 116 -25.13 9.94 -3.34
CA ASP A 116 -25.51 9.62 -1.97
C ASP A 116 -26.09 10.84 -1.24
N VAL A 117 -27.32 10.67 -0.74
CA VAL A 117 -28.04 11.72 0.01
C VAL A 117 -27.29 12.16 1.27
N HIS A 118 -26.60 11.22 1.95
CA HIS A 118 -25.87 11.53 3.18
C HIS A 118 -24.58 12.34 2.94
N VAL A 119 -24.13 12.43 1.71
CA VAL A 119 -23.00 13.27 1.31
C VAL A 119 -23.48 14.67 0.96
N ARG A 120 -24.65 14.79 0.31
CA ARG A 120 -25.23 16.07 -0.14
C ARG A 120 -25.77 16.94 0.99
N GLY A 121 -26.24 16.33 2.10
CA GLY A 121 -26.92 17.10 3.15
C GLY A 121 -26.62 16.75 4.57
#